data_cdf97306aa848b61925a2fdab50980cd
#
_entry.id   cdf97306aa848b61925a2fdab50980cd
#
_cell.length_a   1.000
_cell.length_b   1.000
_cell.length_c   1.000
_cell.angle_alpha   90.00
_cell.angle_beta   90.00
_cell.angle_gamma   90.00
#
_symmetry.space_group_name_H-M   'P 1'
#
loop_
_entity.id
_entity.type
_entity.pdbx_description
1 polymer ?
#
loop_
_entity_poly.entity_id
_entity_poly.type
_entity_poly.pdbx_seq_one_letter_code
_entity_poly.pdbx_strand_id
1 'polypeptide(L)'
;MRRKPVVGVPADRRMVDPHPFHMAGEKYVQAVVDGSDCLPFVVPALGDPLDVDEIIDIVDGILLTGSPSNIEPYHYEGQPSEPGTWHDPHRDALTLPLAKRAMEVGVPLLAICRGFQELNVVLGGTLHQKVHEVEGYGMHKENPDDPLEVQYGPSHGISLVEGGLLHKLAGTDHLQVNSLHSQGVAKLADGVTVEAIADDGLVEAFVVDSAPGFTLSVQWHPEWQVRLNEFSTAIFKTFGDACREYASQR
;
A
#
# COMPACT_ATOMS: atom_id res chain seq x y z
N MET A 1 18.66 -0.41 25.80
CA MET A 1 17.78 0.24 24.80
C MET A 1 16.81 -0.82 24.29
N ARG A 2 15.49 -0.57 24.23
CA ARG A 2 14.59 -1.45 23.49
C ARG A 2 14.97 -1.40 22.00
N ARG A 3 14.99 -2.55 21.31
CA ARG A 3 15.21 -2.58 19.85
C ARG A 3 14.08 -1.83 19.15
N LYS A 4 14.38 -1.17 18.04
CA LYS A 4 13.35 -0.61 17.18
C LYS A 4 12.50 -1.75 16.58
N PRO A 5 11.18 -1.56 16.42
CA PRO A 5 10.36 -2.52 15.67
C PRO A 5 10.92 -2.74 14.27
N VAL A 6 10.82 -3.96 13.78
CA VAL A 6 11.23 -4.35 12.43
C VAL A 6 10.01 -4.29 11.51
N VAL A 7 10.10 -3.52 10.43
CA VAL A 7 9.05 -3.42 9.41
C VAL A 7 9.51 -4.14 8.15
N GLY A 8 8.78 -5.20 7.77
CA GLY A 8 8.96 -5.88 6.49
C GLY A 8 8.48 -5.02 5.34
N VAL A 9 9.34 -4.83 4.34
CA VAL A 9 9.07 -4.07 3.12
C VAL A 9 9.26 -5.00 1.93
N PRO A 10 8.20 -5.62 1.37
CA PRO A 10 8.31 -6.48 0.21
C PRO A 10 8.90 -5.76 -0.99
N ALA A 11 9.83 -6.42 -1.67
CA ALA A 11 10.51 -5.92 -2.85
C ALA A 11 9.72 -6.22 -4.14
N ASP A 12 10.04 -5.48 -5.20
CA ASP A 12 9.78 -5.88 -6.59
C ASP A 12 10.91 -6.78 -7.08
N ARG A 13 10.61 -7.70 -8.00
CA ARG A 13 11.64 -8.42 -8.77
C ARG A 13 11.83 -7.75 -10.11
N ARG A 14 12.99 -7.16 -10.33
CA ARG A 14 13.35 -6.42 -11.54
C ARG A 14 14.55 -7.03 -12.25
N MET A 15 14.48 -7.09 -13.58
CA MET A 15 15.67 -7.37 -14.39
C MET A 15 16.51 -6.10 -14.48
N VAL A 16 17.74 -6.19 -14.02
CA VAL A 16 18.81 -5.23 -14.28
C VAL A 16 19.88 -6.02 -15.01
N ASP A 17 19.88 -5.93 -16.33
CA ASP A 17 20.66 -6.80 -17.22
C ASP A 17 22.09 -7.09 -16.73
N PRO A 18 22.50 -8.36 -16.71
CA PRO A 18 21.75 -9.55 -17.15
C PRO A 18 21.06 -10.32 -15.99
N HIS A 19 20.91 -9.75 -14.79
CA HIS A 19 20.48 -10.46 -13.59
C HIS A 19 19.15 -9.92 -13.03
N PRO A 20 18.33 -10.78 -12.38
CA PRO A 20 17.22 -10.34 -11.58
C PRO A 20 17.72 -9.76 -10.24
N PHE A 21 17.06 -8.68 -9.80
CA PHE A 21 17.28 -8.02 -8.52
C PHE A 21 15.97 -7.95 -7.74
N HIS A 22 16.07 -7.97 -6.41
CA HIS A 22 14.97 -7.65 -5.51
C HIS A 22 15.23 -6.26 -4.95
N MET A 23 14.30 -5.32 -5.20
CA MET A 23 14.49 -3.94 -4.83
C MET A 23 13.21 -3.29 -4.30
N ALA A 24 13.35 -2.44 -3.30
CA ALA A 24 12.30 -1.57 -2.80
C ALA A 24 12.67 -0.11 -3.08
N GLY A 25 11.69 0.70 -3.43
CA GLY A 25 11.91 2.14 -3.64
C GLY A 25 12.42 2.81 -2.37
N GLU A 26 13.50 3.61 -2.48
CA GLU A 26 14.13 4.29 -1.33
C GLU A 26 13.13 5.10 -0.51
N LYS A 27 12.15 5.74 -1.16
CA LYS A 27 11.11 6.54 -0.49
C LYS A 27 10.31 5.76 0.56
N TYR A 28 10.01 4.46 0.33
CA TYR A 28 9.32 3.59 1.29
C TYR A 28 10.23 3.24 2.47
N VAL A 29 11.48 2.84 2.17
CA VAL A 29 12.49 2.51 3.17
C VAL A 29 12.75 3.73 4.06
N GLN A 30 12.90 4.91 3.45
CA GLN A 30 13.11 6.16 4.16
C GLN A 30 11.89 6.54 5.02
N ALA A 31 10.66 6.34 4.52
CA ALA A 31 9.44 6.65 5.26
C ALA A 31 9.27 5.76 6.50
N VAL A 32 9.69 4.50 6.47
CA VAL A 32 9.74 3.62 7.65
C VAL A 32 10.70 4.19 8.71
N VAL A 33 11.87 4.69 8.31
CA VAL A 33 12.84 5.28 9.25
C VAL A 33 12.34 6.62 9.77
N ASP A 34 11.94 7.50 8.88
CA ASP A 34 11.69 8.90 9.18
C ASP A 34 10.29 9.18 9.74
N GLY A 35 9.29 8.43 9.25
CA GLY A 35 7.89 8.61 9.66
C GLY A 35 7.48 7.68 10.81
N SER A 36 7.94 6.42 10.79
CA SER A 36 7.51 5.41 11.78
C SER A 36 8.51 5.20 12.93
N ASP A 37 9.74 5.68 12.82
CA ASP A 37 10.85 5.39 13.74
C ASP A 37 11.09 3.89 13.95
N CYS A 38 10.99 3.11 12.85
CA CYS A 38 11.18 1.67 12.80
C CYS A 38 12.43 1.29 12.00
N LEU A 39 12.82 0.01 12.05
CA LEU A 39 13.90 -0.57 11.27
C LEU A 39 13.32 -1.24 10.01
N PRO A 40 13.57 -0.74 8.79
CA PRO A 40 13.10 -1.39 7.57
C PRO A 40 13.89 -2.65 7.28
N PHE A 41 13.19 -3.71 6.88
CA PHE A 41 13.76 -4.97 6.42
C PHE A 41 13.16 -5.33 5.05
N VAL A 42 13.99 -5.25 4.00
CA VAL A 42 13.52 -5.56 2.64
C VAL A 42 13.35 -7.06 2.48
N VAL A 43 12.12 -7.49 2.19
CA VAL A 43 11.76 -8.89 1.99
C VAL A 43 11.85 -9.22 0.49
N PRO A 44 12.69 -10.20 0.07
CA PRO A 44 12.84 -10.51 -1.34
C PRO A 44 11.58 -11.15 -1.94
N ALA A 45 11.17 -10.72 -3.14
CA ALA A 45 10.02 -11.29 -3.86
C ALA A 45 10.41 -12.61 -4.55
N LEU A 46 10.57 -13.68 -3.78
CA LEU A 46 10.88 -15.02 -4.29
C LEU A 46 9.63 -15.89 -4.48
N GLY A 47 8.50 -15.49 -3.90
CA GLY A 47 7.26 -16.26 -3.92
C GLY A 47 7.35 -17.55 -3.11
N ASP A 48 6.88 -18.66 -3.65
CA ASP A 48 6.73 -19.95 -2.98
C ASP A 48 7.92 -20.48 -2.16
N PRO A 49 9.21 -20.17 -2.50
CA PRO A 49 10.33 -20.59 -1.66
C PRO A 49 10.38 -19.97 -0.26
N LEU A 50 9.62 -18.90 -0.01
CA LEU A 50 9.56 -18.22 1.30
C LEU A 50 8.30 -18.61 2.05
N ASP A 51 8.47 -19.12 3.27
CA ASP A 51 7.36 -19.31 4.19
C ASP A 51 6.97 -17.96 4.80
N VAL A 52 5.71 -17.57 4.62
CA VAL A 52 5.20 -16.30 5.15
C VAL A 52 5.17 -16.27 6.68
N ASP A 53 5.02 -17.42 7.35
CA ASP A 53 5.06 -17.51 8.82
C ASP A 53 6.48 -17.21 9.35
N GLU A 54 7.55 -17.63 8.64
CA GLU A 54 8.92 -17.25 9.00
C GLU A 54 9.15 -15.74 8.87
N ILE A 55 8.53 -15.08 7.88
CA ILE A 55 8.60 -13.62 7.73
C ILE A 55 7.84 -12.94 8.87
N ILE A 56 6.63 -13.42 9.18
CA ILE A 56 5.78 -12.91 10.28
C ILE A 56 6.53 -13.01 11.62
N ASP A 57 7.28 -14.08 11.83
CA ASP A 57 8.04 -14.30 13.07
C ASP A 57 9.16 -13.29 13.30
N ILE A 58 9.68 -12.64 12.27
CA ILE A 58 10.80 -11.68 12.39
C ILE A 58 10.39 -10.22 12.30
N VAL A 59 9.16 -9.92 11.85
CA VAL A 59 8.69 -8.54 11.68
C VAL A 59 7.71 -8.11 12.78
N ASP A 60 7.70 -6.83 13.07
CA ASP A 60 6.78 -6.19 14.02
C ASP A 60 5.73 -5.31 13.29
N GLY A 61 5.80 -5.27 11.96
CA GLY A 61 4.87 -4.60 11.06
C GLY A 61 5.23 -4.88 9.60
N ILE A 62 4.31 -4.62 8.69
CA ILE A 62 4.50 -4.79 7.26
C ILE A 62 4.06 -3.51 6.54
N LEU A 63 4.92 -3.01 5.64
CA LEU A 63 4.58 -1.96 4.69
C LEU A 63 4.47 -2.57 3.29
N LEU A 64 3.26 -2.79 2.80
CA LEU A 64 3.02 -3.14 1.41
C LEU A 64 3.18 -1.89 0.54
N THR A 65 4.20 -1.89 -0.29
CA THR A 65 4.58 -0.73 -1.10
C THR A 65 3.74 -0.59 -2.38
N GLY A 66 3.69 0.60 -2.96
CA GLY A 66 3.37 0.74 -4.38
C GLY A 66 4.41 0.07 -5.27
N SER A 67 4.03 -0.13 -6.50
CA SER A 67 4.89 -0.65 -7.58
C SER A 67 4.36 -0.19 -8.93
N PRO A 68 5.22 0.01 -9.93
CA PRO A 68 4.77 0.21 -11.30
C PRO A 68 4.24 -1.08 -11.97
N SER A 69 4.41 -2.27 -11.35
CA SER A 69 3.75 -3.50 -11.83
C SER A 69 2.29 -3.55 -11.40
N ASN A 70 1.45 -4.10 -12.26
CA ASN A 70 0.05 -4.38 -11.95
C ASN A 70 -0.10 -5.77 -11.31
N ILE A 71 -1.12 -5.94 -10.46
CA ILE A 71 -1.54 -7.26 -9.98
C ILE A 71 -2.06 -8.05 -11.18
N GLU A 72 -1.70 -9.33 -11.28
CA GLU A 72 -2.18 -10.17 -12.37
C GLU A 72 -3.69 -10.39 -12.26
N PRO A 73 -4.45 -10.24 -13.40
CA PRO A 73 -5.91 -10.21 -13.35
C PRO A 73 -6.57 -11.52 -12.88
N TYR A 74 -5.89 -12.66 -12.98
CA TYR A 74 -6.47 -13.93 -12.50
C TYR A 74 -6.67 -13.95 -10.97
N HIS A 75 -5.95 -13.12 -10.20
CA HIS A 75 -6.12 -13.01 -8.75
C HIS A 75 -7.45 -12.36 -8.33
N TYR A 76 -8.11 -11.60 -9.23
CA TYR A 76 -9.38 -10.93 -8.98
C TYR A 76 -10.43 -11.19 -10.07
N GLU A 77 -10.32 -12.35 -10.77
CA GLU A 77 -11.24 -12.79 -11.83
C GLU A 77 -11.36 -11.79 -13.00
N GLY A 78 -10.30 -10.98 -13.20
CA GLY A 78 -10.25 -9.97 -14.26
C GLY A 78 -9.98 -10.58 -15.63
N GLN A 79 -10.35 -9.84 -16.70
CA GLN A 79 -9.99 -10.21 -18.06
C GLN A 79 -8.47 -10.12 -18.27
N PRO A 80 -7.89 -10.89 -19.20
CA PRO A 80 -6.47 -10.77 -19.52
C PRO A 80 -6.06 -9.33 -19.78
N SER A 81 -4.91 -8.93 -19.26
CA SER A 81 -4.37 -7.59 -19.49
C SER A 81 -3.95 -7.37 -20.95
N GLU A 82 -3.92 -6.13 -21.38
CA GLU A 82 -3.39 -5.78 -22.69
C GLU A 82 -1.91 -6.21 -22.83
N PRO A 83 -1.51 -6.61 -24.06
CA PRO A 83 -0.11 -6.93 -24.33
C PRO A 83 0.82 -5.79 -23.91
N GLY A 84 1.90 -6.12 -23.18
CA GLY A 84 2.88 -5.15 -22.69
C GLY A 84 2.57 -4.59 -21.29
N THR A 85 1.43 -4.92 -20.69
CA THR A 85 1.18 -4.61 -19.28
C THR A 85 2.21 -5.36 -18.42
N TRP A 86 2.91 -4.62 -17.56
CA TRP A 86 3.91 -5.24 -16.70
C TRP A 86 3.29 -5.79 -15.43
N HIS A 87 3.57 -7.08 -15.16
CA HIS A 87 3.20 -7.80 -13.95
C HIS A 87 4.45 -8.30 -13.22
N ASP A 88 4.35 -8.52 -11.92
CA ASP A 88 5.38 -9.17 -11.11
C ASP A 88 4.77 -10.37 -10.36
N PRO A 89 4.68 -11.55 -11.02
CA PRO A 89 4.10 -12.73 -10.41
C PRO A 89 4.89 -13.23 -9.17
N HIS A 90 6.19 -12.92 -9.07
CA HIS A 90 6.97 -13.25 -7.87
C HIS A 90 6.56 -12.40 -6.67
N ARG A 91 6.23 -11.14 -6.92
CA ARG A 91 5.69 -10.26 -5.89
C ARG A 91 4.28 -10.68 -5.49
N ASP A 92 3.39 -10.97 -6.44
CA ASP A 92 2.03 -11.45 -6.15
C ASP A 92 2.07 -12.73 -5.30
N ALA A 93 2.92 -13.69 -5.67
CA ALA A 93 3.08 -14.95 -4.93
C ALA A 93 3.61 -14.76 -3.49
N LEU A 94 4.30 -13.67 -3.20
CA LEU A 94 4.75 -13.33 -1.85
C LEU A 94 3.71 -12.47 -1.11
N THR A 95 3.31 -11.33 -1.71
CA THR A 95 2.59 -10.28 -0.99
C THR A 95 1.15 -10.63 -0.68
N LEU A 96 0.46 -11.36 -1.57
CA LEU A 96 -0.93 -11.73 -1.34
C LEU A 96 -1.09 -12.69 -0.14
N PRO A 97 -0.34 -13.81 -0.04
CA PRO A 97 -0.41 -14.67 1.16
C PRO A 97 0.16 -13.98 2.40
N LEU A 98 1.20 -13.15 2.29
CA LEU A 98 1.77 -12.42 3.42
C LEU A 98 0.78 -11.41 3.99
N ALA A 99 0.08 -10.66 3.16
CA ALA A 99 -0.95 -9.72 3.57
C ALA A 99 -2.09 -10.42 4.30
N LYS A 100 -2.58 -11.54 3.75
CA LYS A 100 -3.61 -12.37 4.37
C LYS A 100 -3.17 -12.83 5.76
N ARG A 101 -1.97 -13.41 5.84
CA ARG A 101 -1.45 -13.96 7.09
C ARG A 101 -1.22 -12.88 8.15
N ALA A 102 -0.69 -11.73 7.75
CA ALA A 102 -0.49 -10.59 8.66
C ALA A 102 -1.80 -10.11 9.29
N MET A 103 -2.87 -10.00 8.50
CA MET A 103 -4.19 -9.64 9.01
C MET A 103 -4.74 -10.69 9.97
N GLU A 104 -4.60 -12.00 9.67
CA GLU A 104 -5.10 -13.09 10.52
C GLU A 104 -4.44 -13.09 11.91
N VAL A 105 -3.14 -12.80 11.99
CA VAL A 105 -2.38 -12.84 13.24
C VAL A 105 -2.21 -11.48 13.91
N GLY A 106 -2.71 -10.40 13.29
CA GLY A 106 -2.72 -9.05 13.85
C GLY A 106 -1.39 -8.31 13.75
N VAL A 107 -0.51 -8.68 12.84
CA VAL A 107 0.67 -7.86 12.53
C VAL A 107 0.22 -6.53 11.93
N PRO A 108 0.65 -5.38 12.46
CA PRO A 108 0.33 -4.07 11.91
C PRO A 108 0.69 -3.97 10.43
N LEU A 109 -0.25 -3.48 9.61
CA LEU A 109 -0.13 -3.43 8.19
C LEU A 109 -0.51 -2.05 7.65
N LEU A 110 0.43 -1.40 6.95
CA LEU A 110 0.19 -0.22 6.14
C LEU A 110 0.36 -0.60 4.67
N ALA A 111 -0.64 -0.32 3.85
CA ALA A 111 -0.64 -0.68 2.43
C ALA A 111 -0.80 0.57 1.56
N ILE A 112 0.10 0.75 0.57
CA ILE A 112 0.19 1.96 -0.25
C ILE A 112 0.07 1.58 -1.72
N CYS A 113 -0.82 2.27 -2.46
CA CYS A 113 -1.04 2.17 -3.89
C CYS A 113 -1.26 0.71 -4.34
N ARG A 114 -0.28 0.04 -4.93
CA ARG A 114 -0.40 -1.38 -5.27
C ARG A 114 -0.69 -2.24 -4.03
N GLY A 115 -0.10 -1.93 -2.87
CA GLY A 115 -0.40 -2.61 -1.61
C GLY A 115 -1.87 -2.47 -1.18
N PHE A 116 -2.48 -1.30 -1.36
CA PHE A 116 -3.91 -1.07 -1.16
C PHE A 116 -4.76 -1.97 -2.06
N GLN A 117 -4.37 -2.10 -3.33
CA GLN A 117 -5.03 -2.98 -4.30
C GLN A 117 -4.82 -4.46 -3.93
N GLU A 118 -3.62 -4.85 -3.47
CA GLU A 118 -3.31 -6.20 -2.96
C GLU A 118 -4.25 -6.58 -1.82
N LEU A 119 -4.50 -5.69 -0.85
CA LEU A 119 -5.43 -5.94 0.25
C LEU A 119 -6.87 -6.13 -0.23
N ASN A 120 -7.35 -5.28 -1.14
CA ASN A 120 -8.68 -5.43 -1.70
C ASN A 120 -8.86 -6.80 -2.39
N VAL A 121 -7.87 -7.22 -3.18
CA VAL A 121 -7.87 -8.51 -3.89
C VAL A 121 -7.86 -9.69 -2.91
N VAL A 122 -6.99 -9.66 -1.90
CA VAL A 122 -6.90 -10.71 -0.86
C VAL A 122 -8.21 -10.92 -0.12
N LEU A 123 -8.98 -9.85 0.07
CA LEU A 123 -10.28 -9.86 0.73
C LEU A 123 -11.45 -10.17 -0.22
N GLY A 124 -11.19 -10.46 -1.50
CA GLY A 124 -12.21 -10.84 -2.49
C GLY A 124 -12.82 -9.68 -3.27
N GLY A 125 -12.22 -8.52 -3.21
CA GLY A 125 -12.53 -7.39 -4.08
C GLY A 125 -11.94 -7.53 -5.48
N THR A 126 -12.33 -6.64 -6.41
CA THR A 126 -11.84 -6.63 -7.79
C THR A 126 -11.26 -5.26 -8.17
N LEU A 127 -10.54 -5.22 -9.29
CA LEU A 127 -9.86 -4.02 -9.76
C LEU A 127 -10.29 -3.65 -11.19
N HIS A 128 -10.41 -2.35 -11.45
CA HIS A 128 -10.25 -1.79 -12.78
C HIS A 128 -8.77 -1.85 -13.17
N GLN A 129 -8.47 -2.35 -14.36
CA GLN A 129 -7.08 -2.40 -14.85
C GLN A 129 -6.55 -1.02 -15.27
N LYS A 130 -7.47 -0.14 -15.71
CA LYS A 130 -7.19 1.22 -16.18
C LYS A 130 -8.33 2.13 -15.74
N VAL A 131 -8.23 2.71 -14.57
CA VAL A 131 -9.26 3.61 -14.02
C VAL A 131 -9.54 4.79 -14.97
N HIS A 132 -8.48 5.35 -15.55
CA HIS A 132 -8.58 6.49 -16.47
C HIS A 132 -9.31 6.20 -17.81
N GLU A 133 -9.64 4.94 -18.09
CA GLU A 133 -10.47 4.54 -19.24
C GLU A 133 -11.91 4.21 -18.85
N VAL A 134 -12.25 4.27 -17.57
CA VAL A 134 -13.59 4.01 -17.07
C VAL A 134 -14.40 5.30 -17.03
N GLU A 135 -15.59 5.29 -17.65
CA GLU A 135 -16.49 6.45 -17.67
C GLU A 135 -16.85 6.90 -16.24
N GLY A 136 -16.69 8.19 -15.97
CA GLY A 136 -16.98 8.81 -14.69
C GLY A 136 -15.76 9.01 -13.78
N TYR A 137 -14.64 8.33 -14.02
CA TYR A 137 -13.40 8.56 -13.27
C TYR A 137 -12.44 9.50 -13.99
N GLY A 138 -11.67 10.22 -13.19
CA GLY A 138 -10.63 11.15 -13.65
C GLY A 138 -9.32 10.47 -14.08
N MET A 139 -8.34 11.31 -14.37
CA MET A 139 -6.99 10.85 -14.67
C MET A 139 -6.24 10.60 -13.35
N HIS A 140 -6.14 9.35 -12.95
CA HIS A 140 -5.40 8.92 -11.75
C HIS A 140 -3.95 8.53 -12.03
N LYS A 141 -3.55 8.60 -13.29
CA LYS A 141 -2.21 8.24 -13.73
C LYS A 141 -1.35 9.50 -13.94
N GLU A 142 -0.10 9.40 -13.48
CA GLU A 142 0.90 10.43 -13.70
C GLU A 142 1.30 10.55 -15.18
N ASN A 143 1.81 11.71 -15.58
CA ASN A 143 2.54 11.85 -16.82
C ASN A 143 4.03 11.52 -16.56
N PRO A 144 4.57 10.42 -17.13
CA PRO A 144 5.95 9.98 -16.86
C PRO A 144 7.02 10.96 -17.36
N ASP A 145 6.67 11.90 -18.24
CA ASP A 145 7.59 12.92 -18.76
C ASP A 145 7.74 14.13 -17.82
N ASP A 146 6.87 14.23 -16.79
CA ASP A 146 6.94 15.31 -15.81
C ASP A 146 8.05 15.05 -14.78
N PRO A 147 8.64 16.11 -14.17
CA PRO A 147 9.53 15.96 -13.03
C PRO A 147 8.86 15.25 -11.86
N LEU A 148 9.62 14.50 -11.04
CA LEU A 148 9.07 13.72 -9.91
C LEU A 148 8.26 14.58 -8.94
N GLU A 149 8.68 15.81 -8.68
CA GLU A 149 7.95 16.74 -7.81
C GLU A 149 6.57 17.10 -8.36
N VAL A 150 6.38 17.07 -9.67
CA VAL A 150 5.09 17.28 -10.33
C VAL A 150 4.26 16.00 -10.29
N GLN A 151 4.86 14.85 -10.62
CA GLN A 151 4.18 13.55 -10.58
C GLN A 151 3.64 13.24 -9.18
N TYR A 152 4.40 13.54 -8.12
CA TYR A 152 4.01 13.35 -6.73
C TYR A 152 3.37 14.59 -6.07
N GLY A 153 3.12 15.63 -6.84
CA GLY A 153 2.36 16.81 -6.41
C GLY A 153 0.87 16.51 -6.19
N PRO A 154 0.11 17.45 -5.59
CA PRO A 154 -1.33 17.32 -5.44
C PRO A 154 -2.02 17.13 -6.80
N SER A 155 -2.87 16.09 -6.91
CA SER A 155 -3.56 15.69 -8.14
C SER A 155 -5.07 15.89 -8.05
N HIS A 156 -5.71 15.29 -7.04
CA HIS A 156 -7.16 15.39 -6.84
C HIS A 156 -7.52 15.49 -5.36
N GLY A 157 -8.77 15.89 -5.10
CA GLY A 157 -9.32 15.94 -3.76
C GLY A 157 -9.83 14.59 -3.29
N ILE A 158 -9.75 14.36 -1.99
CA ILE A 158 -10.40 13.24 -1.31
C ILE A 158 -11.27 13.75 -0.16
N SER A 159 -12.45 13.16 -0.01
CA SER A 159 -13.32 13.34 1.16
C SER A 159 -13.02 12.24 2.17
N LEU A 160 -12.75 12.62 3.42
CA LEU A 160 -12.48 11.70 4.53
C LEU A 160 -13.78 11.35 5.25
N VAL A 161 -13.96 10.09 5.64
CA VAL A 161 -15.14 9.64 6.35
C VAL A 161 -15.15 10.19 7.77
N GLU A 162 -16.20 10.92 8.15
CA GLU A 162 -16.36 11.56 9.47
C GLU A 162 -16.17 10.54 10.61
N GLY A 163 -15.32 10.87 11.55
CA GLY A 163 -15.00 10.01 12.69
C GLY A 163 -14.06 8.83 12.37
N GLY A 164 -13.67 8.64 11.11
CA GLY A 164 -12.69 7.66 10.68
C GLY A 164 -11.28 7.95 11.20
N LEU A 165 -10.36 7.01 11.00
CA LEU A 165 -8.98 7.15 11.40
C LEU A 165 -8.30 8.31 10.66
N LEU A 166 -8.43 8.34 9.32
CA LEU A 166 -7.81 9.37 8.51
C LEU A 166 -8.39 10.76 8.78
N HIS A 167 -9.70 10.87 9.02
CA HIS A 167 -10.34 12.12 9.40
C HIS A 167 -9.77 12.68 10.74
N LYS A 168 -9.57 11.80 11.74
CA LYS A 168 -8.95 12.19 13.02
C LYS A 168 -7.50 12.63 12.86
N LEU A 169 -6.73 12.00 11.96
CA LEU A 169 -5.35 12.36 11.70
C LEU A 169 -5.21 13.66 10.91
N ALA A 170 -6.11 13.91 9.97
CA ALA A 170 -6.09 15.10 9.12
C ALA A 170 -6.68 16.34 9.82
N GLY A 171 -7.67 16.16 10.70
CA GLY A 171 -8.42 17.27 11.32
C GLY A 171 -9.25 18.10 10.33
N THR A 172 -9.59 17.53 9.17
CA THR A 172 -10.40 18.15 8.11
C THR A 172 -11.18 17.08 7.37
N ASP A 173 -12.31 17.48 6.75
CA ASP A 173 -13.18 16.59 5.98
C ASP A 173 -12.66 16.33 4.57
N HIS A 174 -11.80 17.21 4.05
CA HIS A 174 -11.34 17.16 2.66
C HIS A 174 -9.89 17.65 2.55
N LEU A 175 -9.10 16.99 1.68
CA LEU A 175 -7.72 17.39 1.38
C LEU A 175 -7.31 16.91 -0.02
N GLN A 176 -6.14 17.38 -0.49
CA GLN A 176 -5.57 16.99 -1.77
C GLN A 176 -4.50 15.91 -1.57
N VAL A 177 -4.48 14.92 -2.48
CA VAL A 177 -3.47 13.85 -2.52
C VAL A 177 -2.82 13.76 -3.90
N ASN A 178 -1.67 13.09 -3.97
CA ASN A 178 -1.07 12.70 -5.25
C ASN A 178 -1.75 11.45 -5.83
N SER A 179 -1.56 11.20 -7.12
CA SER A 179 -2.17 10.06 -7.80
C SER A 179 -1.26 9.56 -8.93
N LEU A 180 -0.78 8.32 -8.77
CA LEU A 180 0.18 7.69 -9.70
C LEU A 180 -0.19 6.22 -9.91
N HIS A 181 -1.43 5.93 -10.35
CA HIS A 181 -1.88 4.54 -10.52
C HIS A 181 -2.77 4.35 -11.73
N SER A 182 -2.63 3.19 -12.37
CA SER A 182 -3.52 2.74 -13.46
C SER A 182 -4.64 1.86 -12.96
N GLN A 183 -4.33 0.91 -12.05
CA GLN A 183 -5.34 0.09 -11.41
C GLN A 183 -6.01 0.85 -10.26
N GLY A 184 -7.27 0.51 -9.98
CA GLY A 184 -8.02 1.03 -8.84
C GLY A 184 -9.16 0.07 -8.47
N VAL A 185 -9.78 0.28 -7.33
CA VAL A 185 -10.86 -0.59 -6.84
C VAL A 185 -12.09 -0.49 -7.75
N ALA A 186 -12.51 -1.65 -8.32
CA ALA A 186 -13.76 -1.78 -9.07
C ALA A 186 -14.91 -2.25 -8.15
N LYS A 187 -14.65 -3.31 -7.39
CA LYS A 187 -15.53 -3.78 -6.32
C LYS A 187 -14.73 -3.81 -5.03
N LEU A 188 -15.18 -3.04 -4.06
CA LEU A 188 -14.60 -3.07 -2.72
C LEU A 188 -14.92 -4.43 -2.06
N ALA A 189 -13.94 -4.99 -1.37
CA ALA A 189 -14.12 -6.22 -0.61
C ALA A 189 -15.13 -6.04 0.54
N ASP A 190 -15.75 -7.14 0.97
CA ASP A 190 -16.59 -7.15 2.15
C ASP A 190 -15.73 -7.10 3.44
N GLY A 191 -16.28 -6.55 4.54
CA GLY A 191 -15.59 -6.50 5.84
C GLY A 191 -14.49 -5.44 5.94
N VAL A 192 -14.62 -4.38 5.16
CA VAL A 192 -13.76 -3.19 5.23
C VAL A 192 -14.60 -1.93 5.45
N THR A 193 -14.05 -0.98 6.18
CA THR A 193 -14.62 0.36 6.36
C THR A 193 -13.85 1.37 5.52
N VAL A 194 -14.57 2.07 4.65
CA VAL A 194 -14.00 3.15 3.81
C VAL A 194 -13.55 4.30 4.70
N GLU A 195 -12.36 4.83 4.44
CA GLU A 195 -11.77 5.97 5.14
C GLU A 195 -11.67 7.21 4.25
N ALA A 196 -11.54 7.03 2.92
CA ALA A 196 -11.45 8.13 1.96
C ALA A 196 -12.03 7.76 0.59
N ILE A 197 -12.66 8.76 -0.07
CA ILE A 197 -13.22 8.65 -1.41
C ILE A 197 -12.75 9.87 -2.21
N ALA A 198 -12.28 9.65 -3.44
CA ALA A 198 -11.92 10.71 -4.39
C ALA A 198 -13.16 11.51 -4.84
N ASP A 199 -12.93 12.72 -5.35
CA ASP A 199 -14.01 13.61 -5.83
C ASP A 199 -14.85 12.98 -6.95
N ASP A 200 -14.32 12.03 -7.70
CA ASP A 200 -14.99 11.26 -8.75
C ASP A 200 -15.66 9.96 -8.25
N GLY A 201 -15.57 9.68 -6.95
CA GLY A 201 -16.20 8.53 -6.31
C GLY A 201 -15.34 7.29 -6.20
N LEU A 202 -14.08 7.30 -6.68
CA LEU A 202 -13.16 6.18 -6.49
C LEU A 202 -12.79 6.02 -5.01
N VAL A 203 -12.80 4.77 -4.50
CA VAL A 203 -12.35 4.50 -3.13
C VAL A 203 -10.84 4.64 -3.07
N GLU A 204 -10.37 5.49 -2.16
CA GLU A 204 -8.96 5.86 -2.02
C GLU A 204 -8.32 5.34 -0.72
N ALA A 205 -9.13 4.99 0.29
CA ALA A 205 -8.61 4.37 1.51
C ALA A 205 -9.66 3.53 2.23
N PHE A 206 -9.21 2.49 2.92
CA PHE A 206 -10.02 1.68 3.82
C PHE A 206 -9.19 1.06 4.95
N VAL A 207 -9.87 0.63 6.00
CA VAL A 207 -9.36 -0.23 7.09
C VAL A 207 -10.10 -1.56 7.05
N VAL A 208 -9.50 -2.62 7.62
CA VAL A 208 -10.09 -3.96 7.67
C VAL A 208 -10.75 -4.17 9.04
N ASP A 209 -12.08 -4.35 9.06
CA ASP A 209 -12.89 -4.38 10.29
C ASP A 209 -12.54 -5.57 11.21
N SER A 210 -12.25 -6.72 10.61
CA SER A 210 -12.00 -7.97 11.32
C SER A 210 -10.54 -8.20 11.72
N ALA A 211 -9.63 -7.34 11.30
CA ALA A 211 -8.22 -7.50 11.63
C ALA A 211 -7.97 -7.22 13.11
N PRO A 212 -7.37 -8.16 13.88
CA PRO A 212 -7.09 -7.94 15.30
C PRO A 212 -6.00 -6.88 15.54
N GLY A 213 -5.20 -6.54 14.52
CA GLY A 213 -4.15 -5.54 14.55
C GLY A 213 -4.48 -4.31 13.71
N PHE A 214 -3.60 -3.32 13.76
CA PHE A 214 -3.69 -2.12 12.93
C PHE A 214 -3.66 -2.48 11.44
N THR A 215 -4.64 -1.99 10.68
CA THR A 215 -4.62 -2.03 9.23
C THR A 215 -5.03 -0.66 8.69
N LEU A 216 -4.27 -0.14 7.77
CA LEU A 216 -4.64 1.05 7.00
C LEU A 216 -4.15 0.85 5.57
N SER A 217 -5.00 1.12 4.60
CA SER A 217 -4.63 1.07 3.20
C SER A 217 -5.04 2.34 2.48
N VAL A 218 -4.14 2.88 1.65
CA VAL A 218 -4.32 4.14 0.92
C VAL A 218 -3.86 3.98 -0.52
N GLN A 219 -4.59 4.58 -1.47
CA GLN A 219 -4.26 4.48 -2.89
C GLN A 219 -3.17 5.48 -3.30
N TRP A 220 -3.11 6.66 -2.66
CA TRP A 220 -2.07 7.67 -2.89
C TRP A 220 -0.73 7.29 -2.25
N HIS A 221 0.27 8.16 -2.38
CA HIS A 221 1.64 7.95 -1.94
C HIS A 221 2.05 8.85 -0.77
N PRO A 222 1.68 8.52 0.49
CA PRO A 222 2.08 9.32 1.67
C PRO A 222 3.56 9.17 2.03
N GLU A 223 4.27 8.18 1.47
CA GLU A 223 5.70 7.98 1.70
C GLU A 223 6.57 9.03 1.01
N TRP A 224 6.03 9.72 -0.02
CA TRP A 224 6.77 10.74 -0.73
C TRP A 224 7.04 11.95 0.17
N GLN A 225 8.33 12.22 0.40
CA GLN A 225 8.77 13.34 1.25
C GLN A 225 8.01 13.40 2.59
N VAL A 226 7.86 12.25 3.26
CA VAL A 226 7.01 12.05 4.45
C VAL A 226 7.15 13.13 5.52
N ARG A 227 8.37 13.67 5.73
CA ARG A 227 8.64 14.72 6.72
C ARG A 227 8.11 16.11 6.33
N LEU A 228 7.78 16.33 5.07
CA LEU A 228 7.31 17.63 4.57
C LEU A 228 5.78 17.74 4.54
N ASN A 229 5.08 16.64 4.82
CA ASN A 229 3.62 16.60 4.84
C ASN A 229 3.15 16.09 6.21
N GLU A 230 2.44 16.94 6.97
CA GLU A 230 1.98 16.63 8.33
C GLU A 230 1.01 15.45 8.35
N PHE A 231 0.12 15.35 7.37
CA PHE A 231 -0.84 14.24 7.28
C PHE A 231 -0.13 12.91 6.99
N SER A 232 0.81 12.90 6.04
CA SER A 232 1.66 11.73 5.75
C SER A 232 2.48 11.32 6.98
N THR A 233 3.06 12.29 7.67
CA THR A 233 3.80 12.05 8.94
C THR A 233 2.89 11.43 10.00
N ALA A 234 1.64 11.91 10.14
CA ALA A 234 0.68 11.35 11.08
C ALA A 234 0.31 9.89 10.77
N ILE A 235 0.12 9.56 9.48
CA ILE A 235 -0.14 8.18 9.02
C ILE A 235 1.02 7.26 9.43
N PHE A 236 2.25 7.61 9.05
CA PHE A 236 3.42 6.77 9.33
C PHE A 236 3.72 6.68 10.84
N LYS A 237 3.52 7.76 11.59
CA LYS A 237 3.66 7.76 13.05
C LYS A 237 2.66 6.79 13.69
N THR A 238 1.39 6.82 13.27
CA THR A 238 0.35 5.92 13.80
C THR A 238 0.68 4.46 13.50
N PHE A 239 1.15 4.16 12.30
CA PHE A 239 1.65 2.82 11.95
C PHE A 239 2.84 2.41 12.82
N GLY A 240 3.82 3.30 13.04
CA GLY A 240 4.97 3.03 13.89
C GLY A 240 4.59 2.82 15.36
N ASP A 241 3.58 3.54 15.88
CA ASP A 241 3.03 3.33 17.23
C ASP A 241 2.41 1.92 17.35
N ALA A 242 1.64 1.49 16.36
CA ALA A 242 1.09 0.14 16.29
C ALA A 242 2.18 -0.94 16.25
N CYS A 243 3.24 -0.74 15.46
CA CYS A 243 4.40 -1.66 15.43
C CYS A 243 5.09 -1.78 16.80
N ARG A 244 5.23 -0.67 17.53
CA ARG A 244 5.80 -0.65 18.89
C ARG A 244 4.92 -1.40 19.90
N GLU A 245 3.62 -1.21 19.80
CA GLU A 245 2.65 -1.93 20.63
C GLU A 245 2.75 -3.43 20.37
N TYR A 246 2.68 -3.86 19.11
CA TYR A 246 2.80 -5.26 18.71
C TYR A 246 4.13 -5.87 19.18
N ALA A 247 5.26 -5.21 18.94
CA ALA A 247 6.58 -5.65 19.39
C ALA A 247 6.70 -5.78 20.92
N SER A 248 5.88 -5.08 21.70
CA SER A 248 5.89 -5.14 23.16
C SER A 248 5.16 -6.35 23.73
N GLN A 249 4.35 -7.02 22.90
CA GLN A 249 3.52 -8.18 23.28
C GLN A 249 4.18 -9.52 22.92
N ARG A 250 5.35 -9.49 22.26
CA ARG A 250 6.13 -10.66 21.79
C ARG A 250 7.32 -10.99 22.67
#